data_4f701933cd88a4b6ef02809d9757513e
#
_entry.id   4f701933cd88a4b6ef02809d9757513e
#
_cell.length_a   1.000
_cell.length_b   1.000
_cell.length_c   1.000
_cell.angle_alpha   90.00
_cell.angle_beta   90.00
_cell.angle_gamma   90.00
#
_symmetry.space_group_name_H-M   'P 1'
#
loop_
_entity.id
_entity.type
_entity.pdbx_description
1 polymer ?
#
loop_
_entity_poly.entity_id
_entity_poly.type
_entity_poly.pdbx_seq_one_letter_code
_entity_poly.pdbx_strand_id
1 'polypeptide(L)'
;MKKIAIIPARSGSKGLKDKNIIDLCGKPLIAYSIEAALKSKVFNKVIVSTDSKKYGEIAEQYGAEVLYRGEALSNDKATSYMVIADVLSKVEIVDYFVLLQPTSPMRDELHIKKACEMFEECMQEYDFLVSVKEAEHSSVLVRPIEQDGSCLLYTSPSPRDTERS
;
A
#
# COMPACT_ATOMS: atom_id res chain seq x y z
N MET A 1 7.30 -22.17 5.83
CA MET A 1 7.36 -20.75 6.25
C MET A 1 5.94 -20.23 6.47
N LYS A 2 5.71 -19.55 7.60
CA LYS A 2 4.43 -18.86 7.90
C LYS A 2 4.46 -17.44 7.34
N LYS A 3 3.59 -17.13 6.40
CA LYS A 3 3.54 -15.85 5.68
C LYS A 3 2.14 -15.27 5.76
N ILE A 4 2.04 -13.96 5.97
CA ILE A 4 0.75 -13.27 5.98
C ILE A 4 0.75 -12.07 5.03
N ALA A 5 -0.42 -11.77 4.46
CA ALA A 5 -0.67 -10.51 3.79
C ALA A 5 -1.36 -9.55 4.77
N ILE A 6 -0.90 -8.30 4.84
CA ILE A 6 -1.50 -7.22 5.63
C ILE A 6 -2.03 -6.15 4.69
N ILE A 7 -3.34 -5.89 4.76
CA ILE A 7 -4.05 -4.90 3.94
C ILE A 7 -4.60 -3.81 4.86
N PRO A 8 -3.92 -2.66 5.01
CA PRO A 8 -4.40 -1.58 5.84
C PRO A 8 -5.49 -0.77 5.12
N ALA A 9 -6.67 -0.66 5.72
CA ALA A 9 -7.82 0.03 5.13
C ALA A 9 -8.55 0.89 6.16
N ARG A 10 -8.09 2.13 6.37
CA ARG A 10 -8.79 3.10 7.23
C ARG A 10 -9.97 3.75 6.51
N SER A 11 -11.05 4.08 7.25
CA SER A 11 -12.23 4.75 6.72
C SER A 11 -12.04 6.26 6.52
N GLY A 12 -11.22 6.90 7.36
CA GLY A 12 -11.00 8.35 7.38
C GLY A 12 -10.02 8.85 6.32
N SER A 13 -10.29 8.64 5.02
CA SER A 13 -9.46 9.17 3.93
C SER A 13 -9.82 10.63 3.65
N LYS A 14 -8.85 11.57 3.80
CA LYS A 14 -9.08 13.02 3.59
C LYS A 14 -9.33 13.40 2.13
N GLY A 15 -8.59 12.83 1.20
CA GLY A 15 -8.67 13.23 -0.21
C GLY A 15 -9.88 12.67 -0.94
N LEU A 16 -10.33 11.46 -0.59
CA LEU A 16 -11.48 10.80 -1.19
C LEU A 16 -12.18 9.97 -0.13
N LYS A 17 -13.42 10.36 0.22
CA LYS A 17 -14.22 9.66 1.21
C LYS A 17 -14.41 8.19 0.79
N ASP A 18 -14.28 7.29 1.77
CA ASP A 18 -14.43 5.84 1.57
C ASP A 18 -13.55 5.25 0.44
N LYS A 19 -12.40 5.85 0.15
CA LYS A 19 -11.51 5.48 -0.96
C LYS A 19 -11.29 3.96 -1.09
N ASN A 20 -11.08 3.26 0.02
CA ASN A 20 -10.74 1.84 -0.03
C ASN A 20 -11.90 0.92 -0.41
N ILE A 21 -13.14 1.41 -0.36
CA ILE A 21 -14.35 0.66 -0.75
C ILE A 21 -15.11 1.31 -1.90
N ILE A 22 -14.52 2.33 -2.55
CA ILE A 22 -15.12 2.90 -3.76
C ILE A 22 -15.25 1.83 -4.84
N ASP A 23 -16.35 1.90 -5.58
CA ASP A 23 -16.53 1.00 -6.71
C ASP A 23 -15.48 1.27 -7.81
N LEU A 24 -14.79 0.23 -8.22
CA LEU A 24 -13.90 0.22 -9.36
C LEU A 24 -14.29 -0.95 -10.26
N CYS A 25 -14.92 -0.67 -11.40
CA CYS A 25 -15.35 -1.68 -12.36
C CYS A 25 -16.23 -2.79 -11.73
N GLY A 26 -17.19 -2.41 -10.87
CA GLY A 26 -18.16 -3.32 -10.25
C GLY A 26 -17.67 -4.03 -8.99
N LYS A 27 -16.52 -3.62 -8.43
CA LYS A 27 -15.99 -4.17 -7.15
C LYS A 27 -15.45 -3.06 -6.24
N PRO A 28 -15.53 -3.22 -4.91
CA PRO A 28 -14.83 -2.36 -3.97
C PRO A 28 -13.32 -2.40 -4.21
N LEU A 29 -12.65 -1.24 -4.15
CA LEU A 29 -11.21 -1.14 -4.39
C LEU A 29 -10.37 -2.13 -3.58
N ILE A 30 -10.71 -2.33 -2.30
CA ILE A 30 -10.01 -3.27 -1.41
C ILE A 30 -10.09 -4.73 -1.90
N ALA A 31 -11.17 -5.09 -2.59
CA ALA A 31 -11.39 -6.46 -3.07
C ALA A 31 -10.30 -6.93 -4.04
N TYR A 32 -9.77 -6.03 -4.86
CA TYR A 32 -8.67 -6.36 -5.77
C TYR A 32 -7.42 -6.86 -5.03
N SER A 33 -7.05 -6.19 -3.94
CA SER A 33 -5.89 -6.61 -3.14
C SER A 33 -6.16 -7.92 -2.39
N ILE A 34 -7.38 -8.12 -1.87
CA ILE A 34 -7.77 -9.34 -1.18
C ILE A 34 -7.76 -10.54 -2.15
N GLU A 35 -8.43 -10.40 -3.30
CA GLU A 35 -8.48 -11.46 -4.31
C GLU A 35 -7.09 -11.81 -4.83
N ALA A 36 -6.24 -10.83 -5.14
CA ALA A 36 -4.88 -11.08 -5.59
C ALA A 36 -4.08 -11.84 -4.54
N ALA A 37 -4.20 -11.46 -3.26
CA ALA A 37 -3.54 -12.15 -2.16
C ALA A 37 -4.01 -13.60 -2.03
N LEU A 38 -5.31 -13.84 -2.04
CA LEU A 38 -5.89 -15.19 -1.93
C LEU A 38 -5.55 -16.06 -3.14
N LYS A 39 -5.67 -15.51 -4.36
CA LYS A 39 -5.36 -16.23 -5.61
C LYS A 39 -3.87 -16.60 -5.73
N SER A 40 -2.98 -15.81 -5.13
CA SER A 40 -1.54 -16.11 -5.12
C SER A 40 -1.21 -17.42 -4.40
N LYS A 41 -2.05 -17.83 -3.43
CA LYS A 41 -1.89 -19.05 -2.61
C LYS A 41 -0.57 -19.13 -1.84
N VAL A 42 0.12 -18.00 -1.65
CA VAL A 42 1.40 -17.96 -0.92
C VAL A 42 1.24 -17.66 0.57
N PHE A 43 0.09 -17.12 0.99
CA PHE A 43 -0.14 -16.69 2.36
C PHE A 43 -0.93 -17.71 3.19
N ASN A 44 -0.55 -17.86 4.45
CA ASN A 44 -1.31 -18.61 5.45
C ASN A 44 -2.57 -17.83 5.86
N LYS A 45 -2.47 -16.48 5.90
CA LYS A 45 -3.59 -15.58 6.24
C LYS A 45 -3.52 -14.32 5.40
N VAL A 46 -4.69 -13.82 5.00
CA VAL A 46 -4.87 -12.50 4.38
C VAL A 46 -5.68 -11.66 5.35
N ILE A 47 -5.05 -10.63 5.91
CA ILE A 47 -5.59 -9.85 7.02
C ILE A 47 -5.85 -8.42 6.58
N VAL A 48 -7.08 -7.97 6.76
CA VAL A 48 -7.48 -6.58 6.61
C VAL A 48 -7.49 -5.91 7.98
N SER A 49 -6.68 -4.87 8.16
CA SER A 49 -6.69 -4.03 9.36
C SER A 49 -7.50 -2.77 9.11
N THR A 50 -8.62 -2.61 9.82
CA THR A 50 -9.55 -1.48 9.64
C THR A 50 -10.13 -0.96 10.95
N ASP A 51 -10.59 0.29 10.93
CA ASP A 51 -11.35 0.96 11.99
C ASP A 51 -12.87 0.92 11.74
N SER A 52 -13.29 0.46 10.56
CA SER A 52 -14.67 0.53 10.10
C SER A 52 -15.31 -0.85 10.04
N LYS A 53 -16.44 -1.02 10.71
CA LYS A 53 -17.25 -2.25 10.64
C LYS A 53 -17.70 -2.52 9.19
N LYS A 54 -18.13 -1.49 8.46
CA LYS A 54 -18.52 -1.59 7.05
C LYS A 54 -17.39 -2.13 6.17
N TYR A 55 -16.14 -1.68 6.40
CA TYR A 55 -14.98 -2.17 5.65
C TYR A 55 -14.64 -3.61 6.02
N GLY A 56 -14.80 -3.96 7.30
CA GLY A 56 -14.61 -5.32 7.78
C GLY A 56 -15.59 -6.29 7.13
N GLU A 57 -16.89 -5.97 7.14
CA GLU A 57 -17.94 -6.80 6.51
C GLU A 57 -17.65 -7.02 5.00
N ILE A 58 -17.20 -5.98 4.29
CA ILE A 58 -16.79 -6.13 2.89
C ILE A 58 -15.57 -7.05 2.78
N ALA A 59 -14.55 -6.87 3.62
CA ALA A 59 -13.34 -7.68 3.57
C ALA A 59 -13.62 -9.17 3.83
N GLU A 60 -14.50 -9.48 4.80
CA GLU A 60 -14.94 -10.83 5.10
C GLU A 60 -15.72 -11.48 3.94
N GLN A 61 -16.58 -10.71 3.25
CA GLN A 61 -17.28 -11.18 2.05
C GLN A 61 -16.34 -11.63 0.94
N TYR A 62 -15.16 -11.00 0.85
CA TYR A 62 -14.10 -11.36 -0.10
C TYR A 62 -13.09 -12.38 0.44
N GLY A 63 -13.30 -12.90 1.66
CA GLY A 63 -12.55 -14.02 2.23
C GLY A 63 -11.30 -13.62 3.03
N ALA A 64 -11.14 -12.36 3.42
CA ALA A 64 -10.06 -11.93 4.30
C ALA A 64 -10.44 -12.08 5.78
N GLU A 65 -9.46 -12.32 6.64
CA GLU A 65 -9.61 -12.15 8.09
C GLU A 65 -9.57 -10.65 8.43
N VAL A 66 -10.37 -10.22 9.41
CA VAL A 66 -10.45 -8.81 9.81
C VAL A 66 -9.89 -8.61 11.21
N LEU A 67 -8.97 -7.65 11.34
CA LEU A 67 -8.51 -7.15 12.62
C LEU A 67 -8.93 -5.69 12.79
N TYR A 68 -9.82 -5.46 13.76
CA TYR A 68 -10.24 -4.12 14.10
C TYR A 68 -9.19 -3.40 14.94
N ARG A 69 -8.93 -2.14 14.60
CA ARG A 69 -8.01 -1.24 15.30
C ARG A 69 -8.72 -0.01 15.85
N GLY A 70 -8.20 0.50 16.97
CA GLY A 70 -8.76 1.69 17.61
C GLY A 70 -8.44 2.99 16.88
N GLU A 71 -9.08 4.09 17.31
CA GLU A 71 -8.91 5.43 16.74
C GLU A 71 -7.45 5.92 16.73
N ALA A 72 -6.66 5.55 17.73
CA ALA A 72 -5.25 5.92 17.81
C ALA A 72 -4.43 5.45 16.58
N LEU A 73 -4.83 4.32 15.98
CA LEU A 73 -4.19 3.74 14.78
C LEU A 73 -4.93 4.08 13.47
N SER A 74 -5.92 4.96 13.53
CA SER A 74 -6.80 5.29 12.40
C SER A 74 -6.80 6.77 12.05
N ASN A 75 -6.11 7.61 12.85
CA ASN A 75 -5.92 9.04 12.60
C ASN A 75 -4.74 9.29 11.63
N ASP A 76 -4.53 10.56 11.28
CA ASP A 76 -3.48 10.97 10.33
C ASP A 76 -2.04 10.84 10.87
N LYS A 77 -1.88 10.69 12.19
CA LYS A 77 -0.57 10.47 12.82
C LYS A 77 -0.18 8.99 12.84
N ALA A 78 -1.14 8.10 12.58
CA ALA A 78 -0.89 6.67 12.52
C ALA A 78 -0.06 6.31 11.28
N THR A 79 1.15 5.84 11.51
CA THR A 79 2.04 5.38 10.44
C THR A 79 1.70 3.94 10.04
N SER A 80 2.11 3.55 8.82
CA SER A 80 1.99 2.15 8.39
C SER A 80 2.71 1.19 9.34
N TYR A 81 3.83 1.61 9.90
CA TYR A 81 4.57 0.86 10.91
C TYR A 81 3.72 0.52 12.14
N MET A 82 3.02 1.51 12.71
CA MET A 82 2.16 1.30 13.87
C MET A 82 1.04 0.30 13.60
N VAL A 83 0.45 0.36 12.39
CA VAL A 83 -0.59 -0.58 11.97
C VAL A 83 -0.04 -1.99 11.80
N ILE A 84 1.14 -2.13 11.20
CA ILE A 84 1.81 -3.42 11.04
C ILE A 84 2.15 -4.02 12.42
N ALA A 85 2.72 -3.22 13.32
CA ALA A 85 3.06 -3.66 14.67
C ALA A 85 1.83 -4.13 15.44
N ASP A 86 0.70 -3.42 15.33
CA ASP A 86 -0.58 -3.83 15.94
C ASP A 86 -1.06 -5.19 15.40
N VAL A 87 -1.02 -5.38 14.06
CA VAL A 87 -1.38 -6.66 13.46
C VAL A 87 -0.48 -7.78 13.95
N LEU A 88 0.85 -7.57 13.90
CA LEU A 88 1.82 -8.59 14.32
C LEU A 88 1.71 -8.94 15.81
N SER A 89 1.29 -8.01 16.65
CA SER A 89 1.05 -8.29 18.09
C SER A 89 -0.18 -9.18 18.34
N LYS A 90 -1.08 -9.30 17.39
CA LYS A 90 -2.37 -10.02 17.48
C LYS A 90 -2.36 -11.36 16.75
N VAL A 91 -1.33 -11.64 15.97
CA VAL A 91 -1.19 -12.89 15.23
C VAL A 91 -0.07 -13.75 15.79
N GLU A 92 -0.08 -15.04 15.44
CA GLU A 92 1.05 -15.92 15.74
C GLU A 92 2.32 -15.44 15.04
N ILE A 93 3.47 -15.86 15.56
CA ILE A 93 4.77 -15.56 14.95
C ILE A 93 4.78 -16.01 13.48
N VAL A 94 5.17 -15.10 12.60
CA VAL A 94 5.31 -15.32 11.15
C VAL A 94 6.76 -15.12 10.74
N ASP A 95 7.19 -15.80 9.68
CA ASP A 95 8.54 -15.66 9.14
C ASP A 95 8.70 -14.29 8.44
N TYR A 96 7.67 -13.87 7.70
CA TYR A 96 7.57 -12.52 7.14
C TYR A 96 6.12 -12.15 6.79
N PHE A 97 5.90 -10.88 6.49
CA PHE A 97 4.62 -10.35 6.01
C PHE A 97 4.78 -9.57 4.70
N VAL A 98 3.71 -9.47 3.95
CA VAL A 98 3.63 -8.61 2.75
C VAL A 98 2.58 -7.54 2.97
N LEU A 99 2.99 -6.27 2.84
CA LEU A 99 2.10 -5.13 2.92
C LEU A 99 1.46 -4.86 1.55
N LEU A 100 0.15 -5.02 1.45
CA LEU A 100 -0.61 -4.84 0.23
C LEU A 100 -1.54 -3.63 0.36
N GLN A 101 -1.12 -2.48 -0.15
CA GLN A 101 -1.97 -1.29 -0.12
C GLN A 101 -3.14 -1.42 -1.12
N PRO A 102 -4.40 -1.12 -0.70
CA PRO A 102 -5.58 -1.17 -1.58
C PRO A 102 -5.48 -0.27 -2.81
N THR A 103 -4.69 0.80 -2.74
CA THR A 103 -4.52 1.78 -3.82
C THR A 103 -3.69 1.29 -5.01
N SER A 104 -3.34 0.01 -5.04
CA SER A 104 -2.64 -0.62 -6.16
C SER A 104 -3.49 -1.77 -6.76
N PRO A 105 -4.66 -1.47 -7.38
CA PRO A 105 -5.59 -2.49 -7.86
C PRO A 105 -5.07 -3.30 -9.06
N MET A 106 -4.07 -2.79 -9.77
CA MET A 106 -3.47 -3.48 -10.92
C MET A 106 -2.45 -4.55 -10.51
N ARG A 107 -2.18 -4.69 -9.21
CA ARG A 107 -1.34 -5.78 -8.70
C ARG A 107 -2.14 -7.07 -8.66
N ASP A 108 -1.72 -8.06 -9.42
CA ASP A 108 -2.32 -9.39 -9.48
C ASP A 108 -1.58 -10.43 -8.61
N GLU A 109 -2.06 -11.66 -8.65
CA GLU A 109 -1.49 -12.79 -7.93
C GLU A 109 -0.08 -13.17 -8.41
N LEU A 110 0.24 -12.95 -9.69
CA LEU A 110 1.55 -13.27 -10.25
C LEU A 110 2.62 -12.31 -9.75
N HIS A 111 2.29 -11.02 -9.66
CA HIS A 111 3.18 -10.02 -9.06
C HIS A 111 3.51 -10.35 -7.60
N ILE A 112 2.49 -10.76 -6.82
CA ILE A 112 2.67 -11.14 -5.41
C ILE A 112 3.55 -12.38 -5.32
N LYS A 113 3.25 -13.41 -6.09
CA LYS A 113 3.99 -14.67 -6.09
C LYS A 113 5.45 -14.46 -6.42
N LYS A 114 5.73 -13.74 -7.52
CA LYS A 114 7.10 -13.43 -7.94
C LYS A 114 7.88 -12.63 -6.88
N ALA A 115 7.24 -11.65 -6.25
CA ALA A 115 7.88 -10.87 -5.18
C ALA A 115 8.22 -11.73 -3.97
N CYS A 116 7.33 -12.66 -3.57
CA CYS A 116 7.60 -13.58 -2.48
C CYS A 116 8.75 -14.55 -2.82
N GLU A 117 8.76 -15.12 -4.03
CA GLU A 117 9.83 -15.99 -4.51
C GLU A 117 11.19 -15.27 -4.48
N MET A 118 11.26 -14.07 -5.04
CA MET A 118 12.48 -13.25 -5.01
C MET A 118 12.96 -12.92 -3.59
N PHE A 119 12.02 -12.59 -2.68
CA PHE A 119 12.38 -12.31 -1.30
C PHE A 119 12.91 -13.55 -0.58
N GLU A 120 12.28 -14.70 -0.78
CA GLU A 120 12.68 -15.97 -0.17
C GLU A 120 14.09 -16.44 -0.62
N GLU A 121 14.49 -16.11 -1.85
CA GLU A 121 15.84 -16.39 -2.36
C GLU A 121 16.92 -15.54 -1.68
N CYS A 122 16.58 -14.33 -1.21
CA CYS A 122 17.57 -13.37 -0.68
C CYS A 122 17.31 -12.94 0.76
N MET A 123 16.33 -13.51 1.46
CA MET A 123 15.97 -13.10 2.84
C MET A 123 17.06 -13.32 3.90
N GLN A 124 18.13 -14.03 3.57
CA GLN A 124 19.30 -14.16 4.45
C GLN A 124 20.23 -12.94 4.36
N GLU A 125 20.13 -12.17 3.28
CA GLU A 125 20.98 -11.02 2.99
C GLU A 125 20.24 -9.69 3.17
N TYR A 126 18.90 -9.69 2.99
CA TYR A 126 18.08 -8.48 2.98
C TYR A 126 16.87 -8.60 3.90
N ASP A 127 16.62 -7.54 4.67
CA ASP A 127 15.50 -7.46 5.61
C ASP A 127 14.17 -7.15 4.93
N PHE A 128 14.17 -6.57 3.72
CA PHE A 128 12.94 -6.20 3.00
C PHE A 128 13.14 -6.15 1.48
N LEU A 129 12.03 -6.33 0.76
CA LEU A 129 11.93 -6.16 -0.68
C LEU A 129 10.81 -5.16 -0.99
N VAL A 130 11.06 -4.20 -1.86
CA VAL A 130 10.08 -3.18 -2.27
C VAL A 130 9.91 -3.20 -3.79
N SER A 131 8.66 -3.26 -4.24
CA SER A 131 8.34 -3.10 -5.66
C SER A 131 8.38 -1.62 -6.04
N VAL A 132 9.03 -1.31 -7.15
CA VAL A 132 9.16 0.04 -7.70
C VAL A 132 8.71 0.06 -9.16
N LYS A 133 8.34 1.24 -9.66
CA LYS A 133 8.16 1.50 -11.09
C LYS A 133 9.07 2.65 -11.51
N GLU A 134 9.40 2.71 -12.78
CA GLU A 134 10.07 3.87 -13.35
C GLU A 134 9.19 5.12 -13.21
N ALA A 135 9.78 6.22 -12.76
CA ALA A 135 9.07 7.47 -12.62
C ALA A 135 8.78 8.08 -13.99
N GLU A 136 7.55 8.56 -14.20
CA GLU A 136 7.15 9.25 -15.45
C GLU A 136 7.95 10.53 -15.68
N HIS A 137 8.39 11.17 -14.59
CA HIS A 137 9.24 12.35 -14.61
C HIS A 137 10.45 12.15 -13.70
N SER A 138 11.61 12.61 -14.16
CA SER A 138 12.82 12.60 -13.34
C SER A 138 12.59 13.37 -12.03
N SER A 139 13.07 12.83 -10.90
CA SER A 139 13.02 13.53 -9.60
C SER A 139 13.71 14.90 -9.63
N VAL A 140 14.62 15.10 -10.57
CA VAL A 140 15.28 16.41 -10.81
C VAL A 140 14.29 17.46 -11.29
N LEU A 141 13.20 17.05 -11.97
CA LEU A 141 12.14 17.94 -12.47
C LEU A 141 11.03 18.18 -11.46
N VAL A 142 11.00 17.46 -10.33
CA VAL A 142 9.99 17.61 -9.29
C VAL A 142 10.56 18.43 -8.15
N ARG A 143 10.04 19.63 -7.94
CA ARG A 143 10.45 20.54 -6.86
C ARG A 143 9.23 20.95 -6.02
N PRO A 144 9.42 21.19 -4.72
CA PRO A 144 8.36 21.80 -3.92
C PRO A 144 8.10 23.23 -4.42
N ILE A 145 6.83 23.63 -4.37
CA ILE A 145 6.45 25.04 -4.56
C ILE A 145 6.57 25.71 -3.21
N GLU A 146 7.34 26.80 -3.16
CA GLU A 146 7.51 27.59 -1.95
C GLU A 146 6.21 28.32 -1.57
N GLN A 147 6.13 28.85 -0.34
CA GLN A 147 4.90 29.51 0.14
C GLN A 147 4.51 30.75 -0.68
N ASP A 148 5.45 31.40 -1.35
CA ASP A 148 5.25 32.53 -2.25
C ASP A 148 4.85 32.11 -3.68
N GLY A 149 4.68 30.80 -3.92
CA GLY A 149 4.35 30.24 -5.23
C GLY A 149 5.55 30.08 -6.16
N SER A 150 6.76 30.38 -5.74
CA SER A 150 7.97 30.19 -6.53
C SER A 150 8.40 28.71 -6.55
N CYS A 151 8.99 28.28 -7.67
CA CYS A 151 9.61 26.97 -7.81
C CYS A 151 11.02 27.18 -8.43
N LEU A 152 12.02 27.16 -7.57
CA LEU A 152 13.41 27.35 -8.01
C LEU A 152 13.96 26.03 -8.56
N LEU A 153 13.96 25.90 -9.87
CA LEU A 153 14.69 24.86 -10.60
C LEU A 153 16.11 25.38 -10.90
N TYR A 154 17.06 25.06 -10.03
CA TYR A 154 18.50 25.27 -10.31
C TYR A 154 19.04 24.17 -11.24
N THR A 155 18.45 24.03 -12.40
CA THR A 155 18.95 23.17 -13.46
C THR A 155 19.15 24.01 -14.72
N SER A 156 19.97 23.52 -15.64
CA SER A 156 20.24 24.18 -16.92
C SER A 156 18.97 24.80 -17.50
N PRO A 157 19.04 26.04 -18.00
CA PRO A 157 17.86 26.70 -18.56
C PRO A 157 17.19 25.81 -19.60
N SER A 158 15.88 25.76 -19.55
CA SER A 158 15.07 25.03 -20.54
C SER A 158 15.38 25.62 -21.94
N PRO A 159 15.38 24.82 -23.01
CA PRO A 159 15.53 25.36 -24.37
C PRO A 159 14.56 26.52 -24.68
N ARG A 160 13.40 26.59 -24.00
CA ARG A 160 12.44 27.69 -24.13
C ARG A 160 12.92 28.99 -23.43
N ASP A 161 13.79 28.87 -22.43
CA ASP A 161 14.29 30.06 -21.70
C ASP A 161 15.43 30.76 -22.45
N THR A 162 16.12 30.04 -23.35
CA THR A 162 17.16 30.58 -24.23
C THR A 162 16.62 31.32 -25.46
N GLU A 163 15.33 31.13 -25.80
CA GLU A 163 14.67 31.81 -26.93
C GLU A 163 14.08 33.19 -26.57
N ARG A 164 14.14 33.61 -25.30
CA ARG A 164 13.57 34.87 -24.79
C ARG A 164 14.61 35.92 -24.38
N SER A 165 15.87 35.75 -24.71
CA SER A 165 16.94 36.72 -24.47
C SER A 165 17.45 37.36 -25.78
#